data_6261c6c2c072f671c4d4c12ba46a2feb
#
_entry.id   6261c6c2c072f671c4d4c12ba46a2feb
#
_cell.length_a   1.000
_cell.length_b   1.000
_cell.length_c   1.000
_cell.angle_alpha   90.00
_cell.angle_beta   90.00
_cell.angle_gamma   90.00
#
_symmetry.space_group_name_H-M   'P 1'
#
loop_
_entity.id
_entity.type
_entity.pdbx_description
1 polymer ?
#
loop_
_entity_poly.entity_id
_entity_poly.type
_entity_poly.pdbx_seq_one_letter_code
_entity_poly.pdbx_strand_id
1 'polypeptide(L)'
;GGGVMVVHMDDGSGGSVDFGMQAAGLAHAEMYELEDELVVMGPSRRFSWPKVKNNANMEGYTSISIPGTVAGLTTSLEKWGTIDLDQAVAPAIKLAREGFALPRTMALALAEKHELLSRFPTTAAVYLNNGSPMSTGSDFVQTEYAETLERLGRVGASDMYGGETGARIAEDI
;
A
#
# COMPACT_ATOMS: atom_id res chain seq x y z
N GLY A 1 -3.17 0.35 1.16
CA GLY A 1 -3.15 -0.22 2.47
C GLY A 1 -4.23 0.34 3.38
N GLY A 2 -4.43 -0.31 4.50
CA GLY A 2 -5.39 0.06 5.53
C GLY A 2 -4.96 -0.50 6.88
N GLY A 3 -5.71 -0.20 7.92
CA GLY A 3 -5.42 -0.67 9.26
C GLY A 3 -6.39 -0.13 10.30
N VAL A 4 -6.07 -0.40 11.54
CA VAL A 4 -6.76 0.15 12.72
C VAL A 4 -5.71 0.69 13.66
N MET A 5 -5.97 1.85 14.24
CA MET A 5 -5.15 2.44 15.29
C MET A 5 -6.00 2.61 16.55
N VAL A 6 -5.44 2.21 17.68
CA VAL A 6 -6.01 2.46 19.01
C VAL A 6 -5.06 3.34 19.77
N VAL A 7 -5.56 4.45 20.33
CA VAL A 7 -4.77 5.42 21.08
C VAL A 7 -5.31 5.50 22.51
N HIS A 8 -4.40 5.53 23.47
CA HIS A 8 -4.68 5.80 24.88
C HIS A 8 -3.67 6.85 25.38
N MET A 9 -4.16 7.94 25.92
CA MET A 9 -3.38 9.07 26.38
C MET A 9 -3.19 9.00 27.91
N ASP A 10 -2.17 9.67 28.43
CA ASP A 10 -1.85 9.66 29.87
C ASP A 10 -2.96 10.26 30.75
N ASP A 11 -3.78 11.15 30.19
CA ASP A 11 -4.94 11.74 30.86
C ASP A 11 -6.18 10.81 30.91
N GLY A 12 -6.06 9.59 30.37
CA GLY A 12 -7.12 8.60 30.26
C GLY A 12 -8.03 8.77 29.05
N SER A 13 -7.84 9.83 28.26
CA SER A 13 -8.54 9.97 26.97
C SER A 13 -8.00 9.01 25.92
N GLY A 14 -8.77 8.80 24.86
CA GLY A 14 -8.30 7.93 23.77
C GLY A 14 -9.41 7.65 22.76
N GLY A 15 -9.13 6.73 21.83
CA GLY A 15 -10.09 6.33 20.83
C GLY A 15 -9.50 5.36 19.82
N SER A 16 -10.28 5.06 18.80
CA SER A 16 -9.81 4.24 17.67
C SER A 16 -10.13 4.90 16.34
N VAL A 17 -9.29 4.63 15.35
CA VAL A 17 -9.52 4.99 13.95
C VAL A 17 -9.43 3.71 13.14
N ASP A 18 -10.52 3.33 12.50
CA ASP A 18 -10.53 2.28 11.47
C ASP A 18 -10.34 2.95 10.10
N PHE A 19 -9.27 2.59 9.43
CA PHE A 19 -8.92 3.07 8.11
C PHE A 19 -8.69 1.90 7.15
N GLY A 20 -9.60 0.94 7.20
CA GLY A 20 -9.66 -0.16 6.25
C GLY A 20 -9.72 0.34 4.80
N MET A 21 -9.36 -0.53 3.88
CA MET A 21 -9.48 -0.25 2.45
C MET A 21 -10.96 -0.22 2.05
N GLN A 22 -11.30 0.65 1.10
CA GLN A 22 -12.64 0.74 0.54
C GLN A 22 -12.68 0.19 -0.88
N ALA A 23 -13.81 -0.40 -1.26
CA ALA A 23 -14.06 -0.77 -2.64
C ALA A 23 -14.13 0.49 -3.52
N ALA A 24 -13.68 0.38 -4.77
CA ALA A 24 -13.84 1.45 -5.75
C ALA A 24 -15.34 1.69 -6.05
N GLY A 25 -15.69 2.92 -6.42
CA GLY A 25 -17.09 3.31 -6.67
C GLY A 25 -17.79 2.54 -7.79
N LEU A 26 -17.02 1.94 -8.71
CA LEU A 26 -17.52 1.10 -9.79
C LEU A 26 -17.57 -0.39 -9.42
N ALA A 27 -17.15 -0.78 -8.21
CA ALA A 27 -17.20 -2.17 -7.79
C ALA A 27 -18.65 -2.65 -7.63
N HIS A 28 -18.96 -3.84 -8.16
CA HIS A 28 -20.27 -4.48 -8.08
C HIS A 28 -20.11 -6.01 -7.91
N ALA A 29 -21.18 -6.68 -7.52
CA ALA A 29 -21.12 -8.10 -7.14
C ALA A 29 -20.65 -9.03 -8.29
N GLU A 30 -20.96 -8.70 -9.53
CA GLU A 30 -20.64 -9.49 -10.72
C GLU A 30 -19.39 -9.00 -11.47
N MET A 31 -18.54 -8.16 -10.84
CA MET A 31 -17.36 -7.60 -11.52
C MET A 31 -16.28 -8.64 -11.86
N TYR A 32 -16.35 -9.82 -11.24
CA TYR A 32 -15.40 -10.90 -11.47
C TYR A 32 -16.08 -12.12 -12.09
N GLU A 33 -15.48 -12.67 -13.14
CA GLU A 33 -15.85 -13.98 -13.68
C GLU A 33 -15.31 -15.09 -12.77
N LEU A 34 -16.19 -15.98 -12.34
CA LEU A 34 -15.85 -17.09 -11.44
C LEU A 34 -15.60 -18.37 -12.23
N GLU A 35 -14.67 -19.19 -11.72
CA GLU A 35 -14.43 -20.55 -12.18
C GLU A 35 -15.18 -21.54 -11.26
N ASP A 36 -15.46 -22.76 -11.76
CA ASP A 36 -16.11 -23.83 -10.98
C ASP A 36 -15.18 -24.39 -9.87
N GLU A 37 -13.89 -24.08 -9.92
CA GLU A 37 -12.89 -24.49 -8.95
C GLU A 37 -13.03 -23.67 -7.66
N LEU A 38 -12.93 -24.35 -6.51
CA LEU A 38 -12.90 -23.73 -5.19
C LEU A 38 -11.46 -23.59 -4.71
N VAL A 39 -11.10 -22.39 -4.27
CA VAL A 39 -9.83 -22.11 -3.59
C VAL A 39 -10.05 -22.13 -2.09
N VAL A 40 -9.23 -22.90 -1.38
CA VAL A 40 -9.26 -22.96 0.08
C VAL A 40 -8.29 -21.91 0.63
N MET A 41 -8.82 -20.91 1.32
CA MET A 41 -8.04 -19.80 1.86
C MET A 41 -7.94 -19.84 3.40
N GLY A 42 -6.82 -19.27 3.86
CA GLY A 42 -6.51 -19.08 5.27
C GLY A 42 -5.91 -20.31 5.97
N PRO A 43 -5.27 -20.09 7.13
CA PRO A 43 -4.55 -21.15 7.85
C PRO A 43 -5.46 -22.24 8.38
N SER A 44 -6.74 -21.95 8.63
CA SER A 44 -7.71 -22.92 9.11
C SER A 44 -8.34 -23.80 8.02
N ARG A 45 -8.13 -23.48 6.74
CA ARG A 45 -8.77 -24.12 5.59
C ARG A 45 -10.31 -24.29 5.72
N ARG A 46 -10.94 -23.42 6.50
CA ARG A 46 -12.38 -23.53 6.82
C ARG A 46 -13.30 -22.88 5.77
N PHE A 47 -12.72 -22.00 4.96
CA PHE A 47 -13.48 -21.28 3.96
C PHE A 47 -12.97 -21.65 2.57
N SER A 48 -13.87 -21.99 1.69
CA SER A 48 -13.61 -22.15 0.27
C SER A 48 -14.38 -21.07 -0.51
N TRP A 49 -13.73 -20.49 -1.49
CA TRP A 49 -14.29 -19.44 -2.33
C TRP A 49 -14.19 -19.87 -3.78
N PRO A 50 -15.14 -19.50 -4.64
CA PRO A 50 -14.97 -19.67 -6.06
C PRO A 50 -13.70 -18.98 -6.53
N LYS A 51 -12.91 -19.66 -7.34
CA LYS A 51 -11.73 -19.08 -7.94
C LYS A 51 -12.14 -18.00 -8.94
N VAL A 52 -11.47 -16.88 -8.91
CA VAL A 52 -11.68 -15.81 -9.87
C VAL A 52 -10.78 -16.04 -11.08
N LYS A 53 -11.34 -15.96 -12.26
CA LYS A 53 -10.64 -16.14 -13.53
C LYS A 53 -9.47 -15.16 -13.63
N ASN A 54 -8.32 -15.70 -14.05
CA ASN A 54 -7.07 -14.94 -14.18
C ASN A 54 -6.56 -14.26 -12.88
N ASN A 55 -7.04 -14.66 -11.71
CA ASN A 55 -6.76 -14.02 -10.42
C ASN A 55 -7.08 -12.50 -10.41
N ALA A 56 -8.06 -12.05 -11.16
CA ALA A 56 -8.37 -10.63 -11.36
C ALA A 56 -8.73 -9.89 -10.05
N ASN A 57 -9.10 -10.62 -8.99
CA ASN A 57 -9.31 -10.08 -7.65
C ASN A 57 -8.03 -9.97 -6.81
N MET A 58 -6.90 -10.48 -7.30
CA MET A 58 -5.62 -10.53 -6.59
C MET A 58 -4.52 -9.77 -7.33
N GLU A 59 -4.62 -9.65 -8.63
CA GLU A 59 -3.57 -9.13 -9.51
C GLU A 59 -4.16 -8.11 -10.51
N GLY A 60 -3.40 -7.04 -10.76
CA GLY A 60 -3.76 -6.00 -11.72
C GLY A 60 -4.74 -4.95 -11.19
N TYR A 61 -5.21 -4.11 -12.06
CA TYR A 61 -5.97 -2.91 -11.72
C TYR A 61 -7.31 -3.18 -11.03
N THR A 62 -8.00 -4.24 -11.42
CA THR A 62 -9.30 -4.61 -10.81
C THR A 62 -9.19 -5.12 -9.38
N SER A 63 -7.99 -5.46 -8.91
CA SER A 63 -7.72 -5.88 -7.53
C SER A 63 -7.44 -4.70 -6.58
N ILE A 64 -7.32 -3.48 -7.12
CA ILE A 64 -6.92 -2.31 -6.35
C ILE A 64 -8.11 -1.76 -5.57
N SER A 65 -7.93 -1.62 -4.26
CA SER A 65 -8.87 -0.95 -3.36
C SER A 65 -8.38 0.46 -3.06
N ILE A 66 -9.29 1.38 -2.73
CA ILE A 66 -8.94 2.72 -2.27
C ILE A 66 -8.22 2.61 -0.92
N PRO A 67 -6.94 3.05 -0.82
CA PRO A 67 -6.16 2.89 0.41
C PRO A 67 -6.59 3.86 1.49
N GLY A 68 -6.85 3.37 2.70
CA GLY A 68 -7.23 4.19 3.85
C GLY A 68 -6.05 4.74 4.68
N THR A 69 -4.84 4.21 4.48
CA THR A 69 -3.69 4.47 5.35
C THR A 69 -3.38 5.96 5.53
N VAL A 70 -3.30 6.72 4.44
CA VAL A 70 -2.98 8.15 4.51
C VAL A 70 -4.03 8.91 5.31
N ALA A 71 -5.32 8.70 5.03
CA ALA A 71 -6.42 9.33 5.77
C ALA A 71 -6.39 8.95 7.26
N GLY A 72 -6.20 7.65 7.56
CA GLY A 72 -6.20 7.17 8.94
C GLY A 72 -5.04 7.71 9.77
N LEU A 73 -3.84 7.70 9.24
CA LEU A 73 -2.66 8.24 9.93
C LEU A 73 -2.76 9.75 10.12
N THR A 74 -3.23 10.49 9.11
CA THR A 74 -3.43 11.94 9.21
C THR A 74 -4.51 12.27 10.24
N THR A 75 -5.66 11.58 10.20
CA THR A 75 -6.72 11.76 11.21
C THR A 75 -6.24 11.46 12.63
N SER A 76 -5.43 10.43 12.80
CA SER A 76 -4.86 10.08 14.10
C SER A 76 -3.88 11.14 14.60
N LEU A 77 -3.05 11.65 13.71
CA LEU A 77 -2.10 12.71 14.00
C LEU A 77 -2.82 14.02 14.39
N GLU A 78 -3.86 14.40 13.65
CA GLU A 78 -4.70 15.59 13.94
C GLU A 78 -5.42 15.51 15.30
N LYS A 79 -5.86 14.29 15.68
CA LYS A 79 -6.61 14.11 16.94
C LYS A 79 -5.74 14.01 18.17
N TRP A 80 -4.60 13.36 18.07
CA TRP A 80 -3.77 12.99 19.23
C TRP A 80 -2.29 13.31 19.05
N GLY A 81 -1.88 13.73 17.86
CA GLY A 81 -0.48 14.06 17.57
C GLY A 81 -0.06 15.39 18.20
N THR A 82 1.26 15.54 18.35
CA THR A 82 1.91 16.75 18.88
C THR A 82 2.85 17.41 17.87
N ILE A 83 2.95 16.84 16.67
CA ILE A 83 3.78 17.32 15.56
C ILE A 83 2.94 17.40 14.29
N ASP A 84 3.39 18.16 13.32
CA ASP A 84 2.73 18.30 12.02
C ASP A 84 3.03 17.11 11.10
N LEU A 85 2.23 16.94 10.04
CA LEU A 85 2.37 15.81 9.11
C LEU A 85 3.71 15.80 8.39
N ASP A 86 4.25 16.96 8.00
CA ASP A 86 5.55 17.10 7.36
C ASP A 86 6.68 16.60 8.27
N GLN A 87 6.61 16.93 9.56
CA GLN A 87 7.56 16.43 10.57
C GLN A 87 7.41 14.91 10.77
N ALA A 88 6.18 14.40 10.77
CA ALA A 88 5.92 12.98 10.97
C ALA A 88 6.44 12.12 9.80
N VAL A 89 6.36 12.61 8.56
CA VAL A 89 6.83 11.87 7.37
C VAL A 89 8.32 12.08 7.06
N ALA A 90 8.98 13.08 7.66
CA ALA A 90 10.38 13.42 7.35
C ALA A 90 11.36 12.24 7.47
N PRO A 91 11.29 11.35 8.48
CA PRO A 91 12.17 10.19 8.55
C PRO A 91 11.95 9.20 7.39
N ALA A 92 10.70 9.02 6.95
CA ALA A 92 10.36 8.15 5.83
C ALA A 92 10.86 8.74 4.49
N ILE A 93 10.74 10.05 4.30
CA ILE A 93 11.31 10.78 3.16
C ILE A 93 12.82 10.57 3.08
N LYS A 94 13.50 10.71 4.21
CA LYS A 94 14.95 10.51 4.28
C LYS A 94 15.33 9.10 3.86
N LEU A 95 14.68 8.07 4.44
CA LEU A 95 14.94 6.67 4.10
C LEU A 95 14.65 6.36 2.62
N ALA A 96 13.56 6.89 2.07
CA ALA A 96 13.22 6.67 0.68
C ALA A 96 14.25 7.34 -0.28
N ARG A 97 14.74 8.53 0.08
CA ARG A 97 15.69 9.30 -0.75
C ARG A 97 17.12 8.79 -0.66
N GLU A 98 17.61 8.55 0.55
CA GLU A 98 18.98 8.09 0.79
C GLU A 98 19.13 6.58 0.58
N GLY A 99 18.03 5.85 0.65
CA GLY A 99 18.01 4.39 0.58
C GLY A 99 18.37 3.73 1.90
N PHE A 100 18.20 2.44 1.91
CA PHE A 100 18.59 1.57 3.02
C PHE A 100 18.98 0.19 2.52
N ALA A 101 19.78 -0.53 3.28
CA ALA A 101 20.17 -1.90 2.95
C ALA A 101 18.94 -2.83 3.00
N LEU A 102 18.63 -3.49 1.88
CA LEU A 102 17.45 -4.34 1.75
C LEU A 102 17.46 -5.49 2.78
N PRO A 103 16.47 -5.61 3.66
CA PRO A 103 16.44 -6.68 4.64
C PRO A 103 16.21 -8.04 3.97
N ARG A 104 16.70 -9.10 4.60
CA ARG A 104 16.55 -10.48 4.10
C ARG A 104 15.11 -10.87 3.82
N THR A 105 14.19 -10.48 4.69
CA THR A 105 12.77 -10.80 4.54
C THR A 105 12.18 -10.19 3.30
N MET A 106 12.55 -8.95 2.97
CA MET A 106 12.12 -8.28 1.75
C MET A 106 12.76 -8.91 0.51
N ALA A 107 14.06 -9.21 0.55
CA ALA A 107 14.75 -9.89 -0.56
C ALA A 107 14.11 -11.25 -0.89
N LEU A 108 13.74 -12.03 0.12
CA LEU A 108 13.03 -13.30 -0.06
C LEU A 108 11.64 -13.10 -0.68
N ALA A 109 10.89 -12.11 -0.23
CA ALA A 109 9.57 -11.79 -0.79
C ALA A 109 9.67 -11.34 -2.26
N LEU A 110 10.66 -10.52 -2.61
CA LEU A 110 10.90 -10.12 -4.00
C LEU A 110 11.28 -11.32 -4.88
N ALA A 111 12.09 -12.23 -4.37
CA ALA A 111 12.45 -13.46 -5.09
C ALA A 111 11.24 -14.38 -5.30
N GLU A 112 10.40 -14.55 -4.28
CA GLU A 112 9.16 -15.34 -4.37
C GLU A 112 8.17 -14.77 -5.39
N LYS A 113 8.06 -13.43 -5.46
CA LYS A 113 7.12 -12.73 -6.33
C LYS A 113 7.73 -12.26 -7.66
N HIS A 114 8.93 -12.69 -7.99
CA HIS A 114 9.69 -12.22 -9.15
C HIS A 114 8.88 -12.29 -10.46
N GLU A 115 8.23 -13.41 -10.72
CA GLU A 115 7.44 -13.59 -11.94
C GLU A 115 6.27 -12.59 -12.01
N LEU A 116 5.57 -12.40 -10.91
CA LEU A 116 4.47 -11.43 -10.81
C LEU A 116 4.96 -10.00 -11.01
N LEU A 117 6.04 -9.62 -10.30
CA LEU A 117 6.61 -8.27 -10.40
C LEU A 117 7.10 -7.95 -11.82
N SER A 118 7.63 -8.95 -12.53
CA SER A 118 8.12 -8.80 -13.90
C SER A 118 7.04 -8.54 -14.94
N ARG A 119 5.77 -8.84 -14.62
CA ARG A 119 4.64 -8.59 -15.54
C ARG A 119 4.30 -7.10 -15.67
N PHE A 120 4.68 -6.29 -14.70
CA PHE A 120 4.37 -4.87 -14.64
C PHE A 120 5.67 -4.04 -14.73
N PRO A 121 5.96 -3.42 -15.89
CA PRO A 121 7.25 -2.75 -16.13
C PRO A 121 7.60 -1.68 -15.09
N THR A 122 6.63 -0.87 -14.66
CA THR A 122 6.82 0.16 -13.63
C THR A 122 7.16 -0.45 -12.27
N THR A 123 6.47 -1.52 -11.88
CA THR A 123 6.77 -2.28 -10.67
C THR A 123 8.14 -2.94 -10.73
N ALA A 124 8.46 -3.56 -11.87
CA ALA A 124 9.77 -4.19 -12.10
C ALA A 124 10.93 -3.18 -11.98
N ALA A 125 10.75 -1.96 -12.50
CA ALA A 125 11.75 -0.90 -12.41
C ALA A 125 12.05 -0.48 -10.96
N VAL A 126 11.07 -0.57 -10.06
CA VAL A 126 11.24 -0.22 -8.63
C VAL A 126 11.85 -1.37 -7.83
N TYR A 127 11.40 -2.61 -8.06
CA TYR A 127 11.67 -3.74 -7.16
C TYR A 127 12.67 -4.76 -7.70
N LEU A 128 13.06 -4.66 -8.96
CA LEU A 128 14.02 -5.56 -9.58
C LEU A 128 15.27 -4.80 -10.03
N ASN A 129 16.42 -5.46 -9.96
CA ASN A 129 17.67 -4.94 -10.49
C ASN A 129 17.95 -5.61 -11.83
N ASN A 130 17.83 -4.86 -12.94
CA ASN A 130 17.98 -5.38 -14.30
C ASN A 130 17.18 -6.68 -14.54
N GLY A 131 15.92 -6.69 -14.06
CA GLY A 131 15.01 -7.83 -14.21
C GLY A 131 15.24 -8.98 -13.22
N SER A 132 16.19 -8.88 -12.30
CA SER A 132 16.46 -9.89 -11.27
C SER A 132 16.04 -9.39 -9.89
N PRO A 133 15.61 -10.29 -8.97
CA PRO A 133 15.32 -9.92 -7.61
C PRO A 133 16.53 -9.28 -6.91
N MET A 134 16.29 -8.22 -6.16
CA MET A 134 17.33 -7.57 -5.38
C MET A 134 17.79 -8.48 -4.24
N SER A 135 19.10 -8.49 -3.97
CA SER A 135 19.72 -9.30 -2.92
C SER A 135 19.64 -8.62 -1.55
N THR A 136 19.72 -9.41 -0.48
CA THR A 136 19.91 -8.87 0.88
C THR A 136 21.13 -7.95 0.92
N GLY A 137 20.95 -6.77 1.52
CA GLY A 137 22.01 -5.77 1.65
C GLY A 137 22.18 -4.85 0.43
N SER A 138 21.43 -5.07 -0.67
CA SER A 138 21.39 -4.10 -1.77
C SER A 138 20.81 -2.78 -1.32
N ASP A 139 21.31 -1.67 -1.83
CA ASP A 139 20.73 -0.35 -1.58
C ASP A 139 19.35 -0.24 -2.26
N PHE A 140 18.32 0.03 -1.45
CA PHE A 140 16.96 0.21 -1.91
C PHE A 140 16.57 1.69 -1.82
N VAL A 141 16.57 2.38 -2.95
CA VAL A 141 16.29 3.81 -3.08
C VAL A 141 14.98 4.01 -3.84
N GLN A 142 14.12 4.89 -3.34
CA GLN A 142 12.81 5.21 -3.92
C GLN A 142 12.61 6.73 -4.01
N THR A 143 13.31 7.40 -4.90
CA THR A 143 13.29 8.85 -5.05
C THR A 143 11.90 9.41 -5.34
N GLU A 144 11.16 8.80 -6.29
CA GLU A 144 9.78 9.21 -6.62
C GLU A 144 8.81 9.04 -5.44
N TYR A 145 9.01 7.99 -4.64
CA TYR A 145 8.23 7.80 -3.42
C TYR A 145 8.56 8.87 -2.36
N ALA A 146 9.83 9.27 -2.25
CA ALA A 146 10.22 10.38 -1.38
C ALA A 146 9.54 11.70 -1.79
N GLU A 147 9.47 12.00 -3.10
CA GLU A 147 8.77 13.17 -3.63
C GLU A 147 7.25 13.12 -3.32
N THR A 148 6.65 11.94 -3.45
CA THR A 148 5.24 11.73 -3.10
C THR A 148 5.00 11.98 -1.61
N LEU A 149 5.87 11.48 -0.72
CA LEU A 149 5.77 11.72 0.72
C LEU A 149 5.98 13.20 1.08
N GLU A 150 6.92 13.90 0.43
CA GLU A 150 7.11 15.35 0.62
C GLU A 150 5.86 16.13 0.21
N ARG A 151 5.27 15.76 -0.91
CA ARG A 151 4.04 16.38 -1.36
C ARG A 151 2.91 16.15 -0.38
N LEU A 152 2.73 14.92 0.11
CA LEU A 152 1.72 14.60 1.14
C LEU A 152 1.97 15.37 2.44
N GLY A 153 3.22 15.47 2.89
CA GLY A 153 3.57 16.27 4.07
C GLY A 153 3.19 17.74 3.94
N ARG A 154 3.39 18.32 2.76
CA ARG A 154 3.13 19.73 2.48
C ARG A 154 1.65 20.05 2.21
N VAL A 155 0.95 19.21 1.45
CA VAL A 155 -0.41 19.48 0.96
C VAL A 155 -1.47 18.83 1.84
N GLY A 156 -1.11 17.75 2.54
CA GLY A 156 -2.01 16.97 3.38
C GLY A 156 -2.67 15.77 2.65
N ALA A 157 -3.43 15.01 3.42
CA ALA A 157 -4.09 13.77 2.94
C ALA A 157 -5.08 14.02 1.78
N SER A 158 -5.67 15.21 1.69
CA SER A 158 -6.59 15.59 0.62
C SER A 158 -5.99 15.45 -0.78
N ASP A 159 -4.67 15.59 -0.91
CA ASP A 159 -3.97 15.41 -2.18
C ASP A 159 -4.06 13.97 -2.72
N MET A 160 -4.06 12.98 -1.83
CA MET A 160 -4.20 11.57 -2.18
C MET A 160 -5.61 11.20 -2.67
N TYR A 161 -6.64 11.89 -2.18
CA TYR A 161 -8.05 11.48 -2.42
C TYR A 161 -8.83 12.41 -3.35
N GLY A 162 -8.34 13.58 -3.64
CA GLY A 162 -9.02 14.55 -4.51
C GLY A 162 -8.09 15.56 -5.15
N GLY A 163 -6.80 15.49 -4.87
CA GLY A 163 -5.78 16.35 -5.44
C GLY A 163 -5.03 15.70 -6.60
N GLU A 164 -3.86 16.26 -6.90
CA GLU A 164 -3.03 15.84 -8.04
C GLU A 164 -2.53 14.39 -7.91
N THR A 165 -2.09 13.97 -6.71
CA THR A 165 -1.65 12.59 -6.48
C THR A 165 -2.78 11.61 -6.75
N GLY A 166 -3.99 11.88 -6.24
CA GLY A 166 -5.17 11.07 -6.50
C GLY A 166 -5.56 11.02 -7.97
N ALA A 167 -5.52 12.15 -8.67
CA ALA A 167 -5.80 12.22 -10.10
C ALA A 167 -4.82 11.37 -10.93
N ARG A 168 -3.50 11.48 -10.65
CA ARG A 168 -2.48 10.69 -11.34
C ARG A 168 -2.65 9.18 -11.12
N ILE A 169 -3.01 8.76 -9.90
CA ILE A 169 -3.32 7.35 -9.62
C ILE A 169 -4.55 6.90 -10.42
N ALA A 170 -5.59 7.73 -10.47
CA ALA A 170 -6.81 7.39 -11.20
C ALA A 170 -6.63 7.37 -12.73
N GLU A 171 -5.67 8.12 -13.26
CA GLU A 171 -5.32 8.09 -14.69
C GLU A 171 -4.53 6.82 -15.08
N ASP A 172 -3.78 6.23 -14.12
CA ASP A 172 -2.98 5.02 -14.36
C ASP A 172 -3.82 3.73 -14.25
N ILE A 173 -4.95 3.76 -13.54
CA ILE A 173 -5.84 2.63 -13.29
C ILE A 173 -6.96 2.58 -14.35
#